data_1bbb16f3e2a23c00622a683a32e54ca0
#
_entry.id   1bbb16f3e2a23c00622a683a32e54ca0
#
_cell.length_a   1.000
_cell.length_b   1.000
_cell.length_c   1.000
_cell.angle_alpha   90.00
_cell.angle_beta   90.00
_cell.angle_gamma   90.00
#
_symmetry.space_group_name_H-M   'P 1'
#
loop_
_entity.id
_entity.type
_entity.pdbx_description
1 polymer ?
#
loop_
_entity_poly.entity_id
_entity_poly.type
_entity_poly.pdbx_seq_one_letter_code
_entity_poly.pdbx_strand_id
1 'polypeptide(L)'
;MPISAGDFRKGGVFEMDGKPMLVVDFQHVKPGKGAAFVRTKYKNVMTGAIREESFNPSAKFENGTVERRNAEYSYNDGDLYYFMDPETYDMTPLNKDVLGDSFQFVKENTMCTLVSYKGNVFSVEAPNFMELEVTATEPGVKGDTATNVTKPATLETGAIIKVPLFINEGEKIQVDTRTGEYLGRVKE
;
A
#
# COMPACT_ATOMS: atom_id res chain seq x y z
N MET A 1 -9.38 -21.52 -12.26
CA MET A 1 -8.73 -22.83 -12.41
C MET A 1 -7.88 -23.11 -11.18
N PRO A 2 -7.97 -24.31 -10.59
CA PRO A 2 -7.11 -24.64 -9.46
C PRO A 2 -5.64 -24.72 -9.87
N ILE A 3 -4.74 -24.36 -8.96
CA ILE A 3 -3.30 -24.46 -9.12
C ILE A 3 -2.73 -25.51 -8.17
N SER A 4 -1.70 -26.21 -8.59
CA SER A 4 -1.00 -27.18 -7.74
C SER A 4 0.17 -26.53 -7.01
N ALA A 5 0.46 -26.97 -5.78
CA ALA A 5 1.63 -26.46 -5.04
C ALA A 5 2.94 -26.65 -5.82
N GLY A 6 3.02 -27.72 -6.62
CA GLY A 6 4.16 -27.96 -7.52
C GLY A 6 4.37 -26.87 -8.58
N ASP A 7 3.34 -26.09 -8.88
CA ASP A 7 3.37 -25.02 -9.88
C ASP A 7 3.55 -23.63 -9.29
N PHE A 8 3.77 -23.53 -7.98
CA PHE A 8 3.98 -22.26 -7.32
C PHE A 8 5.17 -21.49 -7.91
N ARG A 9 5.00 -20.18 -8.04
CA ARG A 9 6.04 -19.24 -8.47
C ARG A 9 6.02 -18.02 -7.54
N LYS A 10 7.16 -17.38 -7.36
CA LYS A 10 7.23 -16.10 -6.62
C LYS A 10 6.30 -15.08 -7.26
N GLY A 11 5.52 -14.41 -6.43
CA GLY A 11 4.52 -13.44 -6.88
C GLY A 11 3.18 -14.03 -7.32
N GLY A 12 3.08 -15.36 -7.38
CA GLY A 12 1.80 -16.03 -7.61
C GLY A 12 0.87 -15.92 -6.41
N VAL A 13 -0.43 -15.93 -6.64
CA VAL A 13 -1.44 -15.84 -5.58
C VAL A 13 -2.37 -17.05 -5.63
N PHE A 14 -2.53 -17.71 -4.51
CA PHE A 14 -3.45 -18.85 -4.35
C PHE A 14 -4.43 -18.59 -3.19
N GLU A 15 -5.58 -19.23 -3.23
CA GLU A 15 -6.57 -19.15 -2.16
C GLU A 15 -6.38 -20.29 -1.15
N MET A 16 -6.33 -19.94 0.12
CA MET A 16 -6.36 -20.88 1.22
C MET A 16 -7.27 -20.33 2.33
N ASP A 17 -8.20 -21.17 2.76
CA ASP A 17 -9.22 -20.81 3.76
C ASP A 17 -10.03 -19.54 3.37
N GLY A 18 -10.33 -19.41 2.10
CA GLY A 18 -11.08 -18.28 1.55
C GLY A 18 -10.31 -16.98 1.45
N LYS A 19 -8.98 -17.01 1.61
CA LYS A 19 -8.12 -15.82 1.63
C LYS A 19 -7.01 -15.93 0.59
N PRO A 20 -6.65 -14.79 -0.08
CA PRO A 20 -5.56 -14.77 -1.05
C PRO A 20 -4.21 -14.79 -0.34
N MET A 21 -3.34 -15.71 -0.77
CA MET A 21 -1.99 -15.89 -0.27
C MET A 21 -0.98 -15.64 -1.38
N LEU A 22 -0.06 -14.71 -1.15
CA LEU A 22 1.03 -14.38 -2.07
C LEU A 22 2.23 -15.27 -1.79
N VAL A 23 2.73 -15.98 -2.80
CA VAL A 23 3.95 -16.76 -2.69
C VAL A 23 5.15 -15.82 -2.63
N VAL A 24 5.81 -15.76 -1.47
CA VAL A 24 7.02 -14.94 -1.24
C VAL A 24 8.26 -15.71 -1.66
N ASP A 25 8.31 -17.00 -1.31
CA ASP A 25 9.40 -17.88 -1.69
C ASP A 25 8.92 -19.34 -1.65
N PHE A 26 9.59 -20.20 -2.39
CA PHE A 26 9.28 -21.62 -2.40
C PHE A 26 10.51 -22.46 -2.72
N GLN A 27 10.50 -23.71 -2.26
CA GLN A 27 11.56 -24.67 -2.53
C GLN A 27 10.96 -26.05 -2.73
N HIS A 28 11.27 -26.70 -3.86
CA HIS A 28 10.98 -28.11 -4.08
C HIS A 28 12.01 -28.97 -3.37
N VAL A 29 11.54 -29.79 -2.45
CA VAL A 29 12.42 -30.70 -1.68
C VAL A 29 12.11 -32.16 -2.03
N LYS A 30 13.12 -32.87 -2.47
CA LYS A 30 13.04 -34.30 -2.73
C LYS A 30 13.98 -35.02 -1.72
N PRO A 31 13.46 -35.45 -0.55
CA PRO A 31 14.29 -36.10 0.43
C PRO A 31 14.74 -37.49 -0.07
N GLY A 32 15.89 -37.97 0.38
CA GLY A 32 16.38 -39.31 0.05
C GLY A 32 15.49 -40.43 0.57
N LYS A 33 14.76 -40.18 1.64
CA LYS A 33 13.70 -41.03 2.20
C LYS A 33 12.47 -40.17 2.47
N GLY A 34 11.32 -40.63 2.00
CA GLY A 34 10.04 -39.94 2.17
C GLY A 34 9.54 -39.25 0.91
N ALA A 35 8.34 -38.67 0.98
CA ALA A 35 7.67 -38.04 -0.14
C ALA A 35 8.27 -36.65 -0.42
N ALA A 36 8.28 -36.24 -1.70
CA ALA A 36 8.60 -34.86 -2.10
C ALA A 36 7.58 -33.87 -1.54
N PHE A 37 8.06 -32.68 -1.21
CA PHE A 37 7.19 -31.59 -0.75
C PHE A 37 7.68 -30.24 -1.28
N VAL A 38 6.78 -29.23 -1.23
CA VAL A 38 7.07 -27.85 -1.58
C VAL A 38 7.03 -27.02 -0.29
N ARG A 39 8.20 -26.59 0.17
CA ARG A 39 8.29 -25.64 1.29
C ARG A 39 7.95 -24.26 0.76
N THR A 40 6.87 -23.67 1.26
CA THR A 40 6.33 -22.43 0.75
C THR A 40 6.29 -21.38 1.83
N LYS A 41 6.91 -20.24 1.56
CA LYS A 41 6.75 -19.03 2.36
C LYS A 41 5.70 -18.15 1.66
N TYR A 42 4.62 -17.87 2.36
CA TYR A 42 3.52 -17.09 1.80
C TYR A 42 3.06 -16.00 2.74
N LYS A 43 2.48 -14.96 2.14
CA LYS A 43 1.93 -13.80 2.84
C LYS A 43 0.42 -13.73 2.61
N ASN A 44 -0.34 -13.65 3.69
CA ASN A 44 -1.75 -13.31 3.59
C ASN A 44 -1.87 -11.88 3.07
N VAL A 45 -2.40 -11.70 1.87
CA VAL A 45 -2.48 -10.39 1.20
C VAL A 45 -3.38 -9.42 1.97
N MET A 46 -4.41 -9.92 2.65
CA MET A 46 -5.36 -9.10 3.40
C MET A 46 -4.83 -8.64 4.75
N THR A 47 -4.06 -9.49 5.46
CA THR A 47 -3.58 -9.21 6.82
C THR A 47 -2.09 -8.86 6.89
N GLY A 48 -1.32 -9.21 5.86
CA GLY A 48 0.13 -9.06 5.84
C GLY A 48 0.91 -10.13 6.61
N ALA A 49 0.23 -11.07 7.28
CA ALA A 49 0.87 -12.12 8.02
C ALA A 49 1.66 -13.08 7.11
N ILE A 50 2.90 -13.37 7.47
CA ILE A 50 3.77 -14.26 6.71
C ILE A 50 3.87 -15.60 7.46
N ARG A 51 3.74 -16.69 6.71
CA ARG A 51 3.88 -18.05 7.24
C ARG A 51 4.72 -18.89 6.29
N GLU A 52 5.29 -19.97 6.84
CA GLU A 52 5.99 -20.99 6.07
C GLU A 52 5.34 -22.33 6.33
N GLU A 53 5.04 -23.05 5.27
CA GLU A 53 4.36 -24.34 5.34
C GLU A 53 4.80 -25.23 4.19
N SER A 54 4.82 -26.55 4.43
CA SER A 54 5.16 -27.53 3.42
C SER A 54 3.90 -28.18 2.87
N PHE A 55 3.77 -28.19 1.55
CA PHE A 55 2.63 -28.77 0.85
C PHE A 55 3.08 -29.96 0.01
N ASN A 56 2.18 -30.93 -0.14
CA ASN A 56 2.34 -31.96 -1.16
C ASN A 56 2.35 -31.28 -2.54
N PRO A 57 3.26 -31.64 -3.47
CA PRO A 57 3.31 -31.01 -4.79
C PRO A 57 2.00 -31.13 -5.59
N SER A 58 1.21 -32.15 -5.34
CA SER A 58 -0.10 -32.34 -5.98
C SER A 58 -1.27 -31.68 -5.23
N ALA A 59 -1.02 -31.05 -4.07
CA ALA A 59 -2.05 -30.31 -3.35
C ALA A 59 -2.57 -29.19 -4.24
N LYS A 60 -3.90 -29.07 -4.34
CA LYS A 60 -4.58 -28.08 -5.20
C LYS A 60 -5.20 -26.98 -4.39
N PHE A 61 -5.09 -25.77 -4.91
CA PHE A 61 -5.66 -24.56 -4.35
C PHE A 61 -6.41 -23.79 -5.44
N GLU A 62 -7.43 -23.06 -5.05
CA GLU A 62 -8.09 -22.14 -5.97
C GLU A 62 -7.18 -20.93 -6.28
N ASN A 63 -7.43 -20.32 -7.43
CA ASN A 63 -6.72 -19.10 -7.80
C ASN A 63 -7.13 -17.95 -6.88
N GLY A 64 -6.16 -17.30 -6.26
CA GLY A 64 -6.35 -16.22 -5.31
C GLY A 64 -6.14 -14.82 -5.89
N THR A 65 -6.19 -14.65 -7.20
CA THR A 65 -5.93 -13.35 -7.86
C THR A 65 -6.83 -12.26 -7.32
N VAL A 66 -6.21 -11.16 -6.89
CA VAL A 66 -6.91 -9.96 -6.45
C VAL A 66 -7.22 -9.05 -7.63
N GLU A 67 -8.30 -8.28 -7.52
CA GLU A 67 -8.69 -7.29 -8.51
C GLU A 67 -8.28 -5.90 -8.07
N ARG A 68 -7.83 -5.07 -9.03
CA ARG A 68 -7.48 -3.67 -8.80
C ARG A 68 -8.31 -2.81 -9.75
N ARG A 69 -8.88 -1.75 -9.22
CA ARG A 69 -9.60 -0.75 -10.02
C ARG A 69 -9.30 0.65 -9.53
N ASN A 70 -9.31 1.61 -10.43
CA ASN A 70 -9.14 3.01 -10.10
C ASN A 70 -10.43 3.56 -9.49
N ALA A 71 -10.27 4.38 -8.45
CA ALA A 71 -11.37 5.13 -7.86
C ALA A 71 -10.83 6.43 -7.27
N GLU A 72 -11.57 7.51 -7.48
CA GLU A 72 -11.20 8.83 -6.97
C GLU A 72 -11.69 9.01 -5.54
N TYR A 73 -10.78 9.38 -4.64
CA TYR A 73 -11.17 9.75 -3.29
C TYR A 73 -12.00 11.03 -3.33
N SER A 74 -13.24 10.96 -2.90
CA SER A 74 -14.18 12.06 -2.98
C SER A 74 -14.24 12.87 -1.68
N TYR A 75 -14.65 12.24 -0.59
CA TYR A 75 -14.75 12.88 0.72
C TYR A 75 -14.88 11.82 1.84
N ASN A 76 -14.83 12.28 3.10
CA ASN A 76 -15.21 11.48 4.26
C ASN A 76 -16.25 12.23 5.09
N ASP A 77 -17.09 11.49 5.80
CA ASP A 77 -18.12 12.02 6.68
C ASP A 77 -17.77 11.91 8.18
N GLY A 78 -16.51 11.56 8.46
CA GLY A 78 -16.01 11.29 9.82
C GLY A 78 -15.99 9.80 10.16
N ASP A 79 -16.82 8.98 9.54
CA ASP A 79 -16.90 7.53 9.75
C ASP A 79 -16.43 6.74 8.54
N LEU A 80 -16.91 7.10 7.36
CA LEU A 80 -16.62 6.41 6.10
C LEU A 80 -15.90 7.33 5.12
N TYR A 81 -15.09 6.71 4.28
CA TYR A 81 -14.36 7.34 3.19
C TYR A 81 -14.96 6.91 1.87
N TYR A 82 -15.34 7.87 1.04
CA TYR A 82 -16.10 7.63 -0.20
C TYR A 82 -15.19 7.75 -1.42
N PHE A 83 -15.20 6.70 -2.23
CA PHE A 83 -14.42 6.62 -3.46
C PHE A 83 -15.36 6.49 -4.64
N MET A 84 -15.15 7.30 -5.66
CA MET A 84 -15.99 7.35 -6.86
C MET A 84 -15.32 6.62 -8.01
N ASP A 85 -16.05 5.73 -8.66
CA ASP A 85 -15.62 5.13 -9.92
C ASP A 85 -15.65 6.21 -11.02
N PRO A 86 -14.53 6.46 -11.74
CA PRO A 86 -14.47 7.53 -12.74
C PRO A 86 -15.32 7.26 -13.99
N GLU A 87 -15.72 6.01 -14.23
CA GLU A 87 -16.52 5.64 -15.39
C GLU A 87 -18.01 5.61 -15.08
N THR A 88 -18.39 4.98 -13.96
CA THR A 88 -19.80 4.77 -13.59
C THR A 88 -20.33 5.82 -12.63
N TYR A 89 -19.45 6.58 -11.97
CA TYR A 89 -19.77 7.54 -10.89
C TYR A 89 -20.37 6.91 -9.64
N ASP A 90 -20.30 5.58 -9.54
CA ASP A 90 -20.74 4.87 -8.34
C ASP A 90 -19.80 5.16 -7.17
N MET A 91 -20.39 5.36 -6.00
CA MET A 91 -19.65 5.64 -4.76
C MET A 91 -19.48 4.36 -3.96
N THR A 92 -18.25 4.11 -3.52
CA THR A 92 -17.93 3.00 -2.62
C THR A 92 -17.53 3.54 -1.27
N PRO A 93 -18.32 3.28 -0.21
CA PRO A 93 -17.93 3.65 1.15
C PRO A 93 -16.96 2.63 1.75
N LEU A 94 -15.87 3.10 2.33
CA LEU A 94 -14.85 2.26 2.95
C LEU A 94 -14.54 2.71 4.37
N ASN A 95 -14.24 1.74 5.23
CA ASN A 95 -13.77 2.00 6.58
C ASN A 95 -12.29 2.42 6.58
N LYS A 96 -11.89 3.14 7.60
CA LYS A 96 -10.51 3.59 7.80
C LYS A 96 -9.49 2.45 7.77
N ASP A 97 -9.87 1.26 8.22
CA ASP A 97 -9.00 0.08 8.36
C ASP A 97 -8.33 -0.34 7.04
N VAL A 98 -8.99 -0.08 5.90
CA VAL A 98 -8.49 -0.49 4.57
C VAL A 98 -7.60 0.55 3.90
N LEU A 99 -7.49 1.75 4.47
CA LEU A 99 -6.79 2.88 3.85
C LEU A 99 -5.27 2.78 3.91
N GLY A 100 -4.73 2.22 4.98
CA GLY A 100 -3.28 2.14 5.20
C GLY A 100 -2.63 3.48 5.54
N ASP A 101 -1.33 3.45 5.85
CA ASP A 101 -0.58 4.62 6.33
C ASP A 101 -0.34 5.67 5.24
N SER A 102 -0.23 5.24 3.97
CA SER A 102 0.00 6.16 2.85
C SER A 102 -1.19 7.10 2.61
N PHE A 103 -2.38 6.75 3.09
CA PHE A 103 -3.57 7.55 2.89
C PHE A 103 -3.51 8.90 3.62
N GLN A 104 -2.68 9.05 4.64
CA GLN A 104 -2.46 10.33 5.32
C GLN A 104 -1.98 11.44 4.39
N PHE A 105 -1.44 11.08 3.23
CA PHE A 105 -0.97 12.03 2.21
C PHE A 105 -1.97 12.25 1.07
N VAL A 106 -3.12 11.58 1.11
CA VAL A 106 -4.12 11.65 0.05
C VAL A 106 -5.12 12.78 0.34
N LYS A 107 -5.25 13.70 -0.60
CA LYS A 107 -6.26 14.76 -0.55
C LYS A 107 -7.47 14.40 -1.41
N GLU A 108 -8.58 15.10 -1.22
CA GLU A 108 -9.79 14.94 -2.03
C GLU A 108 -9.49 15.09 -3.52
N ASN A 109 -10.24 14.38 -4.35
CA ASN A 109 -10.09 14.32 -5.81
C ASN A 109 -8.79 13.64 -6.30
N THR A 110 -8.15 12.86 -5.44
CA THR A 110 -6.97 12.06 -5.81
C THR A 110 -7.40 10.70 -6.31
N MET A 111 -6.87 10.29 -7.46
CA MET A 111 -7.09 8.95 -7.99
C MET A 111 -6.29 7.92 -7.19
N CYS A 112 -6.98 6.94 -6.62
CA CYS A 112 -6.41 5.83 -5.88
C CYS A 112 -6.72 4.50 -6.58
N THR A 113 -6.15 3.43 -6.08
CA THR A 113 -6.43 2.07 -6.55
C THR A 113 -7.09 1.28 -5.41
N LEU A 114 -8.30 0.77 -5.66
CA LEU A 114 -8.98 -0.12 -4.73
C LEU A 114 -8.57 -1.57 -5.04
N VAL A 115 -8.11 -2.27 -4.02
CA VAL A 115 -7.72 -3.68 -4.12
C VAL A 115 -8.81 -4.52 -3.48
N SER A 116 -9.37 -5.45 -4.24
CA SER A 116 -10.48 -6.29 -3.79
C SER A 116 -10.23 -7.76 -4.04
N TYR A 117 -10.91 -8.58 -3.26
CA TYR A 117 -10.94 -10.02 -3.45
C TYR A 117 -12.38 -10.49 -3.33
N LYS A 118 -12.87 -11.14 -4.39
CA LYS A 118 -14.27 -11.60 -4.49
C LYS A 118 -15.29 -10.51 -4.15
N GLY A 119 -15.07 -9.30 -4.68
CA GLY A 119 -15.96 -8.15 -4.51
C GLY A 119 -15.77 -7.36 -3.22
N ASN A 120 -14.93 -7.82 -2.29
CA ASN A 120 -14.65 -7.13 -1.03
C ASN A 120 -13.36 -6.33 -1.11
N VAL A 121 -13.45 -5.01 -1.00
CA VAL A 121 -12.28 -4.14 -0.94
C VAL A 121 -11.61 -4.31 0.42
N PHE A 122 -10.34 -4.66 0.41
CA PHE A 122 -9.55 -4.84 1.64
C PHE A 122 -8.35 -3.91 1.74
N SER A 123 -8.03 -3.16 0.68
CA SER A 123 -6.91 -2.22 0.68
C SER A 123 -7.14 -1.10 -0.32
N VAL A 124 -6.60 0.08 0.00
CA VAL A 124 -6.54 1.23 -0.91
C VAL A 124 -5.07 1.57 -1.11
N GLU A 125 -4.64 1.62 -2.36
CA GLU A 125 -3.29 2.04 -2.73
C GLU A 125 -3.33 3.50 -3.17
N ALA A 126 -2.59 4.35 -2.43
CA ALA A 126 -2.40 5.75 -2.78
C ALA A 126 -1.40 5.87 -3.95
N PRO A 127 -1.41 7.00 -4.70
CA PRO A 127 -0.31 7.30 -5.61
C PRO A 127 1.02 7.29 -4.85
N ASN A 128 2.09 6.84 -5.48
CA ASN A 128 3.41 6.78 -4.85
C ASN A 128 3.96 8.15 -4.49
N PHE A 129 3.54 9.18 -5.25
CA PHE A 129 4.01 10.56 -5.09
C PHE A 129 2.82 11.50 -5.03
N MET A 130 2.87 12.45 -4.09
CA MET A 130 1.86 13.48 -3.96
C MET A 130 2.53 14.86 -3.87
N GLU A 131 1.90 15.84 -4.50
CA GLU A 131 2.26 17.25 -4.38
C GLU A 131 1.35 17.89 -3.33
N LEU A 132 1.92 18.34 -2.24
CA LEU A 132 1.20 18.85 -1.08
C LEU A 132 1.75 20.19 -0.62
N GLU A 133 0.86 21.08 -0.22
CA GLU A 133 1.22 22.38 0.34
C GLU A 133 1.60 22.25 1.82
N VAL A 134 2.67 22.92 2.21
CA VAL A 134 3.05 23.06 3.62
C VAL A 134 2.16 24.13 4.25
N THR A 135 1.34 23.74 5.21
CA THR A 135 0.39 24.63 5.89
C THR A 135 0.95 25.22 7.19
N ALA A 136 1.90 24.54 7.81
CA ALA A 136 2.56 25.02 9.03
C ALA A 136 3.98 24.45 9.15
N THR A 137 4.93 25.31 9.43
CA THR A 137 6.31 24.92 9.76
C THR A 137 6.99 26.06 10.49
N GLU A 138 8.01 25.72 11.27
CA GLU A 138 8.82 26.73 11.94
C GLU A 138 9.84 27.34 10.98
N PRO A 139 10.23 28.62 11.17
CA PRO A 139 11.34 29.21 10.42
C PRO A 139 12.64 28.45 10.68
N GLY A 140 13.42 28.22 9.62
CA GLY A 140 14.76 27.67 9.77
C GLY A 140 15.68 28.65 10.52
N VAL A 141 16.45 28.16 11.50
CA VAL A 141 17.39 28.98 12.24
C VAL A 141 18.64 29.21 11.39
N LYS A 142 18.97 30.47 11.12
CA LYS A 142 20.23 30.83 10.46
C LYS A 142 21.41 30.52 11.40
N GLY A 143 22.37 29.77 10.90
CA GLY A 143 23.60 29.44 11.64
C GLY A 143 23.77 27.96 11.99
N ASP A 144 22.81 27.12 11.70
CA ASP A 144 23.00 25.67 11.77
C ASP A 144 23.93 25.23 10.65
N THR A 145 25.15 24.89 11.02
CA THR A 145 26.20 24.43 10.10
C THR A 145 26.13 22.92 9.84
N ALA A 146 25.20 22.21 10.49
CA ALA A 146 25.06 20.79 10.31
C ALA A 146 24.43 20.49 8.95
N THR A 147 25.06 19.64 8.17
CA THR A 147 24.49 19.05 6.94
C THR A 147 23.37 18.08 7.32
N ASN A 148 22.29 18.09 6.55
CA ASN A 148 21.11 17.21 6.74
C ASN A 148 20.22 17.53 7.95
N VAL A 149 20.22 18.78 8.42
CA VAL A 149 19.27 19.21 9.44
C VAL A 149 17.88 19.36 8.81
N THR A 150 16.89 18.78 9.46
CA THR A 150 15.49 18.84 9.05
C THR A 150 14.64 19.45 10.15
N LYS A 151 13.44 19.88 9.78
CA LYS A 151 12.42 20.37 10.70
C LYS A 151 11.08 19.74 10.38
N PRO A 152 10.16 19.64 11.35
CA PRO A 152 8.80 19.17 11.07
C PRO A 152 8.02 20.20 10.26
N ALA A 153 7.21 19.71 9.31
CA ALA A 153 6.27 20.50 8.55
C ALA A 153 4.92 19.79 8.50
N THR A 154 3.86 20.55 8.73
CA THR A 154 2.50 20.06 8.58
C THR A 154 2.01 20.32 7.17
N LEU A 155 1.47 19.29 6.52
CA LEU A 155 0.96 19.35 5.16
C LEU A 155 -0.55 19.62 5.15
N GLU A 156 -1.08 20.02 4.00
CA GLU A 156 -2.52 20.33 3.82
C GLU A 156 -3.45 19.16 4.20
N THR A 157 -2.97 17.92 4.18
CA THR A 157 -3.73 16.74 4.61
C THR A 157 -3.70 16.50 6.12
N GLY A 158 -2.94 17.31 6.87
CA GLY A 158 -2.70 17.13 8.30
C GLY A 158 -1.51 16.23 8.64
N ALA A 159 -0.90 15.59 7.65
CA ALA A 159 0.28 14.77 7.86
C ALA A 159 1.50 15.65 8.24
N ILE A 160 2.35 15.13 9.12
CA ILE A 160 3.58 15.82 9.54
C ILE A 160 4.77 15.02 9.03
N ILE A 161 5.65 15.69 8.31
CA ILE A 161 6.90 15.09 7.80
C ILE A 161 8.10 15.96 8.12
N LYS A 162 9.29 15.41 7.92
CA LYS A 162 10.54 16.15 8.04
C LYS A 162 10.92 16.76 6.70
N VAL A 163 11.22 18.05 6.71
CA VAL A 163 11.63 18.80 5.51
C VAL A 163 12.94 19.55 5.77
N PRO A 164 13.69 19.93 4.71
CA PRO A 164 14.85 20.80 4.87
C PRO A 164 14.49 22.13 5.52
N LEU A 165 15.45 22.78 6.19
CA LEU A 165 15.22 24.02 6.92
C LEU A 165 14.77 25.19 6.04
N PHE A 166 15.05 25.15 4.72
CA PHE A 166 14.71 26.23 3.79
C PHE A 166 13.24 26.20 3.32
N ILE A 167 12.48 25.17 3.67
CA ILE A 167 11.07 25.06 3.28
C ILE A 167 10.23 26.00 4.16
N ASN A 168 9.35 26.78 3.53
CA ASN A 168 8.47 27.74 4.19
C ASN A 168 7.00 27.36 4.04
N GLU A 169 6.16 27.92 4.88
CA GLU A 169 4.70 27.83 4.74
C GLU A 169 4.26 28.34 3.37
N GLY A 170 3.25 27.69 2.79
CA GLY A 170 2.72 28.02 1.47
C GLY A 170 3.47 27.40 0.31
N GLU A 171 4.64 26.81 0.55
CA GLU A 171 5.35 26.10 -0.52
C GLU A 171 4.73 24.74 -0.79
N LYS A 172 4.70 24.37 -2.07
CA LYS A 172 4.27 23.05 -2.51
C LYS A 172 5.48 22.13 -2.66
N ILE A 173 5.38 20.95 -2.07
CA ILE A 173 6.46 19.96 -2.08
C ILE A 173 5.96 18.61 -2.61
N GLN A 174 6.88 17.82 -3.13
CA GLN A 174 6.63 16.45 -3.51
C GLN A 174 7.02 15.50 -2.38
N VAL A 175 6.15 14.57 -2.06
CA VAL A 175 6.31 13.58 -0.97
C VAL A 175 6.18 12.18 -1.54
N ASP A 176 7.04 11.27 -1.10
CA ASP A 176 6.87 9.83 -1.33
C ASP A 176 5.87 9.31 -0.28
N THR A 177 4.68 8.91 -0.72
CA THR A 177 3.62 8.45 0.18
C THR A 177 3.91 7.12 0.85
N ARG A 178 4.84 6.33 0.29
CA ARG A 178 5.23 5.03 0.83
C ARG A 178 6.12 5.16 2.06
N THR A 179 6.92 6.20 2.12
CA THR A 179 7.93 6.43 3.18
C THR A 179 7.67 7.69 4.00
N GLY A 180 6.88 8.63 3.46
CA GLY A 180 6.69 9.96 4.06
C GLY A 180 7.86 10.91 3.86
N GLU A 181 8.77 10.59 2.95
CA GLU A 181 9.97 11.39 2.70
C GLU A 181 9.70 12.56 1.76
N TYR A 182 10.31 13.69 2.09
CA TYR A 182 10.40 14.85 1.21
C TYR A 182 11.30 14.53 0.01
N LEU A 183 10.82 14.85 -1.20
CA LEU A 183 11.57 14.60 -2.44
C LEU A 183 12.06 15.88 -3.12
N GLY A 184 11.36 16.99 -2.95
CA GLY A 184 11.74 18.24 -3.58
C GLY A 184 10.63 19.27 -3.55
N ARG A 185 10.96 20.51 -3.94
CA ARG A 185 9.98 21.56 -4.21
C ARG A 185 9.30 21.33 -5.54
N VAL A 186 8.00 21.62 -5.60
CA VAL A 186 7.28 21.68 -6.88
C VAL A 186 7.52 23.07 -7.48
N LYS A 187 8.03 23.08 -8.71
CA LYS A 187 8.16 24.33 -9.47
C LYS A 187 6.81 24.65 -10.11
N GLU A 188 6.37 25.91 -9.97
CA GLU A 188 5.23 26.45 -10.70
C GLU A 188 5.55 26.61 -12.20
#